data_fd8e63677d1eda5dedf3873f851298d0
#
_entry.id   fd8e63677d1eda5dedf3873f851298d0
#
_cell.length_a   1.000
_cell.length_b   1.000
_cell.length_c   1.000
_cell.angle_alpha   90.00
_cell.angle_beta   90.00
_cell.angle_gamma   90.00
#
_symmetry.space_group_name_H-M   'P 1'
#
loop_
_entity.id
_entity.type
_entity.pdbx_description
1 polymer ?
#
loop_
_entity_poly.entity_id
_entity_poly.type
_entity_poly.pdbx_seq_one_letter_code
_entity_poly.pdbx_strand_id
1 'polypeptide(L)'
;LNDFFNGNDDKKKIEEVNYQDFQKYLSYLNDLKINARSQSRVISSMRSFFKFLILEKIIKENPTELLENPKTGKKLPEFLTIEEIELLVNQIDRSKKEGERNLAIIEVLYGCGLRVTELIELKISEIYWKEGFIRIIGKGNKERLVPLGKIASKHLKIYLNEIRVHQKVKDLFVDHVFINKNGSKISRVMIFKIVKKLTEKA
;
A
#
# COMPACT_ATOMS: atom_id res chain seq x y z
N LEU A 1 -21.01 -7.90 -1.90
CA LEU A 1 -21.96 -8.55 -1.01
C LEU A 1 -23.38 -8.02 -1.23
N ASN A 2 -23.54 -6.69 -1.15
CA ASN A 2 -24.83 -6.04 -1.36
C ASN A 2 -25.43 -6.37 -2.73
N ASP A 3 -24.62 -6.34 -3.78
CA ASP A 3 -25.06 -6.67 -5.15
C ASP A 3 -25.46 -8.14 -5.30
N PHE A 4 -24.81 -9.05 -4.57
CA PHE A 4 -25.15 -10.47 -4.58
C PHE A 4 -26.49 -10.73 -3.89
N PHE A 5 -26.75 -10.09 -2.74
CA PHE A 5 -28.01 -10.27 -1.99
C PHE A 5 -29.16 -9.45 -2.58
N ASN A 6 -28.91 -8.37 -3.33
CA ASN A 6 -29.92 -7.57 -3.99
C ASN A 6 -30.23 -8.03 -5.44
N GLY A 7 -29.34 -8.81 -6.06
CA GLY A 7 -29.48 -9.29 -7.43
C GLY A 7 -30.33 -10.56 -7.57
N ASN A 8 -30.54 -11.29 -6.51
CA ASN A 8 -31.51 -12.38 -6.45
C ASN A 8 -32.87 -11.81 -5.95
N ASP A 9 -33.96 -12.25 -6.51
CA ASP A 9 -35.34 -11.77 -6.25
C ASP A 9 -35.78 -11.71 -4.77
N ASP A 10 -34.99 -12.28 -3.86
CA ASP A 10 -35.19 -12.24 -2.42
C ASP A 10 -34.29 -11.18 -1.75
N LYS A 11 -34.80 -9.97 -1.60
CA LYS A 11 -34.17 -8.92 -0.76
C LYS A 11 -34.22 -9.32 0.71
N LYS A 12 -33.24 -10.13 1.16
CA LYS A 12 -33.14 -10.51 2.57
C LYS A 12 -32.68 -9.33 3.43
N LYS A 13 -33.33 -9.13 4.56
CA LYS A 13 -32.82 -8.25 5.62
C LYS A 13 -31.57 -8.86 6.23
N ILE A 14 -30.71 -8.02 6.79
CA ILE A 14 -29.42 -8.45 7.36
C ILE A 14 -29.61 -9.46 8.50
N GLU A 15 -30.72 -9.34 9.24
CA GLU A 15 -31.09 -10.24 10.34
C GLU A 15 -31.53 -11.63 9.87
N GLU A 16 -31.90 -11.77 8.60
CA GLU A 16 -32.40 -13.01 7.99
C GLU A 16 -31.30 -13.79 7.27
N VAL A 17 -30.11 -13.17 7.14
CA VAL A 17 -28.96 -13.82 6.46
C VAL A 17 -28.41 -14.94 7.33
N ASN A 18 -28.29 -16.12 6.74
CA ASN A 18 -27.85 -17.33 7.43
C ASN A 18 -26.57 -17.93 6.81
N TYR A 19 -26.06 -19.00 7.42
CA TYR A 19 -24.86 -19.70 6.96
C TYR A 19 -24.94 -20.18 5.50
N GLN A 20 -26.11 -20.68 5.07
CA GLN A 20 -26.29 -21.20 3.70
C GLN A 20 -26.17 -20.07 2.64
N ASP A 21 -26.60 -18.86 2.96
CA ASP A 21 -26.46 -17.71 2.07
C ASP A 21 -24.98 -17.38 1.84
N PHE A 22 -24.15 -17.51 2.88
CA PHE A 22 -22.71 -17.33 2.73
C PHE A 22 -22.05 -18.45 1.94
N GLN A 23 -22.51 -19.71 2.10
CA GLN A 23 -22.02 -20.81 1.27
C GLN A 23 -22.32 -20.56 -0.22
N LYS A 24 -23.53 -20.12 -0.56
CA LYS A 24 -23.89 -19.72 -1.93
C LYS A 24 -23.00 -18.60 -2.44
N TYR A 25 -22.75 -17.58 -1.62
CA TYR A 25 -21.87 -16.48 -1.98
C TYR A 25 -20.42 -16.93 -2.20
N LEU A 26 -19.90 -17.81 -1.37
CA LEU A 26 -18.56 -18.37 -1.56
C LEU A 26 -18.45 -19.24 -2.82
N SER A 27 -19.50 -20.01 -3.14
CA SER A 27 -19.58 -20.73 -4.41
C SER A 27 -19.54 -19.78 -5.61
N TYR A 28 -20.33 -18.70 -5.55
CA TYR A 28 -20.31 -17.66 -6.58
C TYR A 28 -18.92 -17.01 -6.74
N LEU A 29 -18.20 -16.76 -5.65
CA LEU A 29 -16.81 -16.26 -5.73
C LEU A 29 -15.85 -17.29 -6.38
N ASN A 30 -16.09 -18.58 -6.18
CA ASN A 30 -15.34 -19.65 -6.87
C ASN A 30 -15.62 -19.67 -8.36
N ASP A 31 -16.87 -19.53 -8.77
CA ASP A 31 -17.29 -19.49 -10.18
C ASP A 31 -16.66 -18.27 -10.90
N LEU A 32 -16.54 -17.16 -10.20
CA LEU A 32 -15.81 -15.96 -10.65
C LEU A 32 -14.27 -16.14 -10.63
N LYS A 33 -13.76 -17.31 -10.27
CA LYS A 33 -12.32 -17.61 -10.17
C LYS A 33 -11.54 -16.66 -9.24
N ILE A 34 -12.21 -16.14 -8.20
CA ILE A 34 -11.55 -15.33 -7.18
C ILE A 34 -10.56 -16.22 -6.41
N ASN A 35 -9.30 -15.78 -6.30
CA ASN A 35 -8.27 -16.58 -5.64
C ASN A 35 -8.54 -16.79 -4.14
N ALA A 36 -8.05 -17.91 -3.58
CA ALA A 36 -8.28 -18.32 -2.19
C ALA A 36 -7.88 -17.25 -1.15
N ARG A 37 -6.81 -16.47 -1.40
CA ARG A 37 -6.37 -15.40 -0.49
C ARG A 37 -7.37 -14.24 -0.46
N SER A 38 -7.93 -13.87 -1.61
CA SER A 38 -8.99 -12.86 -1.70
C SER A 38 -10.27 -13.33 -1.01
N GLN A 39 -10.65 -14.59 -1.22
CA GLN A 39 -11.80 -15.21 -0.51
C GLN A 39 -11.60 -15.20 1.00
N SER A 40 -10.42 -15.57 1.50
CA SER A 40 -10.10 -15.50 2.94
C SER A 40 -10.25 -14.07 3.51
N ARG A 41 -9.87 -13.06 2.73
CA ARG A 41 -10.07 -11.65 3.15
C ARG A 41 -11.55 -11.28 3.21
N VAL A 42 -12.34 -11.72 2.24
CA VAL A 42 -13.80 -11.52 2.23
C VAL A 42 -14.42 -12.18 3.46
N ILE A 43 -14.11 -13.45 3.75
CA ILE A 43 -14.60 -14.16 4.93
C ILE A 43 -14.21 -13.41 6.22
N SER A 44 -12.97 -12.95 6.34
CA SER A 44 -12.52 -12.20 7.52
C SER A 44 -13.27 -10.88 7.69
N SER A 45 -13.57 -10.19 6.59
CA SER A 45 -14.35 -8.94 6.61
C SER A 45 -15.80 -9.21 7.02
N MET A 46 -16.42 -10.28 6.50
CA MET A 46 -17.76 -10.69 6.89
C MET A 46 -17.83 -11.04 8.38
N ARG A 47 -16.88 -11.84 8.89
CA ARG A 47 -16.81 -12.16 10.32
C ARG A 47 -16.71 -10.93 11.19
N SER A 48 -15.86 -9.97 10.82
CA SER A 48 -15.70 -8.72 11.57
C SER A 48 -17.00 -7.91 11.59
N PHE A 49 -17.67 -7.82 10.43
CA PHE A 49 -18.94 -7.13 10.31
C PHE A 49 -20.05 -7.77 11.13
N PHE A 50 -20.24 -9.09 11.05
CA PHE A 50 -21.28 -9.78 11.81
C PHE A 50 -20.99 -9.82 13.32
N LYS A 51 -19.70 -9.84 13.71
CA LYS A 51 -19.32 -9.66 15.11
C LYS A 51 -19.70 -8.26 15.61
N PHE A 52 -19.53 -7.22 14.79
CA PHE A 52 -20.00 -5.88 15.11
C PHE A 52 -21.53 -5.83 15.29
N LEU A 53 -22.31 -6.45 14.40
CA LEU A 53 -23.78 -6.49 14.52
C LEU A 53 -24.25 -7.18 15.81
N ILE A 54 -23.53 -8.22 16.30
CA ILE A 54 -23.80 -8.81 17.61
C ILE A 54 -23.52 -7.82 18.74
N LEU A 55 -22.40 -7.12 18.70
CA LEU A 55 -22.05 -6.13 19.71
C LEU A 55 -23.10 -4.99 19.81
N GLU A 56 -23.61 -4.57 18.65
CA GLU A 56 -24.71 -3.59 18.54
C GLU A 56 -26.09 -4.17 18.85
N LYS A 57 -26.19 -5.47 19.17
CA LYS A 57 -27.44 -6.19 19.47
C LYS A 57 -28.47 -6.18 18.32
N ILE A 58 -28.01 -6.02 17.09
CA ILE A 58 -28.85 -6.04 15.88
C ILE A 58 -29.22 -7.49 15.54
N ILE A 59 -28.29 -8.42 15.74
CA ILE A 59 -28.50 -9.86 15.56
C ILE A 59 -28.12 -10.62 16.82
N LYS A 60 -28.67 -11.82 17.00
CA LYS A 60 -28.40 -12.66 18.17
C LYS A 60 -27.29 -13.68 17.95
N GLU A 61 -27.14 -14.17 16.74
CA GLU A 61 -26.18 -15.21 16.36
C GLU A 61 -25.32 -14.77 15.18
N ASN A 62 -24.09 -15.27 15.12
CA ASN A 62 -23.17 -14.95 14.04
C ASN A 62 -23.26 -16.00 12.92
N PRO A 63 -23.91 -15.71 11.79
CA PRO A 63 -24.05 -16.68 10.70
C PRO A 63 -22.74 -16.99 9.97
N THR A 64 -21.66 -16.26 10.30
CA THR A 64 -20.34 -16.47 9.66
C THR A 64 -19.38 -17.29 10.53
N GLU A 65 -19.80 -17.74 11.71
CA GLU A 65 -18.92 -18.39 12.69
C GLU A 65 -18.32 -19.69 12.14
N LEU A 66 -19.16 -20.51 11.48
CA LEU A 66 -18.78 -21.80 10.92
C LEU A 66 -18.13 -21.72 9.52
N LEU A 67 -17.99 -20.52 8.94
CA LEU A 67 -17.34 -20.39 7.63
C LEU A 67 -15.86 -20.77 7.75
N GLU A 68 -15.41 -21.72 6.95
CA GLU A 68 -14.00 -22.05 6.89
C GLU A 68 -13.25 -21.19 5.87
N ASN A 69 -12.01 -20.83 6.20
CA ASN A 69 -11.14 -20.17 5.22
C ASN A 69 -10.63 -21.21 4.22
N PRO A 70 -10.59 -20.88 2.92
CA PRO A 70 -9.98 -21.75 1.94
C PRO A 70 -8.49 -21.95 2.27
N LYS A 71 -7.99 -23.17 2.04
CA LYS A 71 -6.58 -23.49 2.26
C LYS A 71 -5.71 -22.64 1.32
N THR A 72 -4.93 -21.75 1.90
CA THR A 72 -3.95 -20.95 1.16
C THR A 72 -2.56 -21.50 1.40
N GLY A 73 -1.85 -21.85 0.35
CA GLY A 73 -0.43 -22.22 0.48
C GLY A 73 0.38 -21.07 1.12
N LYS A 74 1.32 -21.40 1.98
CA LYS A 74 2.29 -20.42 2.49
C LYS A 74 3.27 -20.11 1.35
N LYS A 75 3.07 -18.99 0.64
CA LYS A 75 4.07 -18.50 -0.29
C LYS A 75 5.13 -17.76 0.54
N LEU A 76 6.38 -18.21 0.45
CA LEU A 76 7.51 -17.48 1.05
C LEU A 76 7.60 -16.09 0.40
N PRO A 77 7.93 -15.06 1.18
CA PRO A 77 8.17 -13.73 0.61
C PRO A 77 9.30 -13.79 -0.40
N GLU A 78 9.09 -13.23 -1.57
CA GLU A 78 10.16 -12.96 -2.54
C GLU A 78 10.81 -11.64 -2.16
N PHE A 79 12.13 -11.58 -2.22
CA PHE A 79 12.93 -10.38 -1.95
C PHE A 79 13.95 -10.19 -3.07
N LEU A 80 14.33 -8.95 -3.28
CA LEU A 80 15.40 -8.60 -4.22
C LEU A 80 16.76 -8.72 -3.52
N THR A 81 17.76 -9.22 -4.24
CA THR A 81 19.15 -9.19 -3.78
C THR A 81 19.74 -7.78 -3.93
N ILE A 82 20.92 -7.55 -3.36
CA ILE A 82 21.62 -6.26 -3.49
C ILE A 82 21.94 -6.00 -4.98
N GLU A 83 22.40 -7.00 -5.68
CA GLU A 83 22.75 -6.95 -7.11
C GLU A 83 21.52 -6.61 -7.97
N GLU A 84 20.36 -7.20 -7.67
CA GLU A 84 19.11 -6.88 -8.37
C GLU A 84 18.67 -5.44 -8.13
N ILE A 85 18.87 -4.91 -6.93
CA ILE A 85 18.58 -3.50 -6.62
C ILE A 85 19.54 -2.57 -7.36
N GLU A 86 20.82 -2.90 -7.44
CA GLU A 86 21.79 -2.15 -8.23
C GLU A 86 21.44 -2.17 -9.72
N LEU A 87 21.00 -3.31 -10.26
CA LEU A 87 20.49 -3.38 -11.62
C LEU A 87 19.31 -2.45 -11.84
N LEU A 88 18.33 -2.41 -10.92
CA LEU A 88 17.19 -1.48 -11.00
C LEU A 88 17.64 -0.02 -11.00
N VAL A 89 18.56 0.34 -10.12
CA VAL A 89 19.12 1.69 -10.01
C VAL A 89 19.81 2.10 -11.31
N ASN A 90 20.58 1.20 -11.92
CA ASN A 90 21.29 1.44 -13.17
C ASN A 90 20.36 1.63 -14.38
N GLN A 91 19.09 1.16 -14.32
CA GLN A 91 18.10 1.43 -15.38
C GLN A 91 17.52 2.85 -15.32
N ILE A 92 17.84 3.63 -14.30
CA ILE A 92 17.30 4.98 -14.14
C ILE A 92 18.03 5.94 -15.03
N ASP A 93 17.34 6.47 -16.04
CA ASP A 93 17.83 7.50 -16.93
C ASP A 93 17.84 8.86 -16.21
N ARG A 94 18.99 9.25 -15.71
CA ARG A 94 19.20 10.49 -14.94
C ARG A 94 19.15 11.76 -15.81
N SER A 95 19.20 11.64 -17.13
CA SER A 95 19.03 12.77 -18.04
C SER A 95 17.59 13.29 -18.08
N LYS A 96 16.64 12.48 -17.66
CA LYS A 96 15.22 12.84 -17.59
C LYS A 96 14.91 13.63 -16.32
N LYS A 97 13.96 14.57 -16.43
CA LYS A 97 13.48 15.40 -15.29
C LYS A 97 13.06 14.59 -14.07
N GLU A 98 12.55 13.37 -14.28
CA GLU A 98 12.13 12.47 -13.20
C GLU A 98 13.25 11.54 -12.70
N GLY A 99 14.39 11.50 -13.37
CA GLY A 99 15.47 10.54 -13.09
C GLY A 99 15.96 10.63 -11.65
N GLU A 100 16.41 11.80 -11.21
CA GLU A 100 16.92 12.01 -9.84
C GLU A 100 15.82 11.77 -8.78
N ARG A 101 14.57 12.17 -9.06
CA ARG A 101 13.45 11.85 -8.17
C ARG A 101 13.27 10.35 -8.03
N ASN A 102 13.26 9.62 -9.14
CA ASN A 102 13.04 8.17 -9.15
C ASN A 102 14.20 7.45 -8.46
N LEU A 103 15.42 7.90 -8.63
CA LEU A 103 16.60 7.40 -7.94
C LEU A 103 16.48 7.63 -6.42
N ALA A 104 16.17 8.86 -5.99
CA ALA A 104 15.96 9.17 -4.58
C ALA A 104 14.82 8.32 -3.96
N ILE A 105 13.75 8.03 -4.72
CA ILE A 105 12.66 7.15 -4.29
C ILE A 105 13.18 5.74 -4.00
N ILE A 106 13.92 5.13 -4.94
CA ILE A 106 14.43 3.76 -4.76
C ILE A 106 15.43 3.70 -3.62
N GLU A 107 16.36 4.64 -3.54
CA GLU A 107 17.37 4.71 -2.49
C GLU A 107 16.76 4.89 -1.09
N VAL A 108 15.72 5.72 -0.96
CA VAL A 108 15.03 5.91 0.32
C VAL A 108 14.17 4.69 0.67
N LEU A 109 13.46 4.09 -0.29
CA LEU A 109 12.68 2.88 -0.04
C LEU A 109 13.58 1.74 0.46
N TYR A 110 14.69 1.50 -0.23
CA TYR A 110 15.61 0.41 0.10
C TYR A 110 16.47 0.74 1.32
N GLY A 111 17.17 1.87 1.28
CA GLY A 111 18.14 2.24 2.33
C GLY A 111 17.52 2.56 3.69
N CYS A 112 16.24 2.98 3.71
CA CYS A 112 15.51 3.27 4.94
C CYS A 112 14.43 2.23 5.26
N GLY A 113 14.19 1.24 4.42
CA GLY A 113 13.17 0.21 4.62
C GLY A 113 11.75 0.75 4.80
N LEU A 114 11.42 1.83 4.07
CA LEU A 114 10.11 2.47 4.20
C LEU A 114 9.02 1.69 3.47
N ARG A 115 7.82 1.67 4.06
CA ARG A 115 6.62 1.28 3.32
C ARG A 115 6.31 2.35 2.26
N VAL A 116 5.73 1.93 1.13
CA VAL A 116 5.33 2.88 0.06
C VAL A 116 4.42 4.00 0.60
N THR A 117 3.52 3.69 1.54
CA THR A 117 2.66 4.70 2.18
C THR A 117 3.45 5.70 3.02
N GLU A 118 4.49 5.26 3.70
CA GLU A 118 5.37 6.13 4.49
C GLU A 118 6.21 7.03 3.60
N LEU A 119 6.71 6.49 2.48
CA LEU A 119 7.46 7.28 1.49
C LEU A 119 6.62 8.42 0.89
N ILE A 120 5.38 8.14 0.47
CA ILE A 120 4.53 9.16 -0.16
C ILE A 120 4.05 10.23 0.80
N GLU A 121 4.01 9.93 2.10
CA GLU A 121 3.67 10.88 3.17
C GLU A 121 4.90 11.55 3.81
N LEU A 122 6.12 11.17 3.41
CA LEU A 122 7.35 11.72 3.98
C LEU A 122 7.41 13.23 3.77
N LYS A 123 7.68 13.96 4.85
CA LYS A 123 7.78 15.41 4.87
C LYS A 123 9.22 15.88 4.95
N ILE A 124 9.49 17.05 4.39
CA ILE A 124 10.82 17.67 4.46
C ILE A 124 11.16 18.01 5.90
N SER A 125 10.19 18.51 6.67
CA SER A 125 10.31 18.82 8.10
C SER A 125 10.63 17.62 8.99
N GLU A 126 10.43 16.38 8.48
CA GLU A 126 10.72 15.14 9.20
C GLU A 126 12.12 14.58 8.92
N ILE A 127 12.94 15.30 8.15
CA ILE A 127 14.31 14.89 7.81
C ILE A 127 15.31 15.65 8.69
N TYR A 128 16.01 14.91 9.55
CA TYR A 128 17.02 15.43 10.45
C TYR A 128 18.40 15.20 9.85
N TRP A 129 18.81 16.16 9.00
CA TRP A 129 20.00 16.06 8.16
C TRP A 129 21.31 15.97 8.92
N LYS A 130 21.42 16.67 10.05
CA LYS A 130 22.64 16.69 10.89
C LYS A 130 22.79 15.39 11.64
N GLU A 131 21.68 14.88 12.17
CA GLU A 131 21.61 13.68 12.99
C GLU A 131 21.56 12.41 12.15
N GLY A 132 21.25 12.53 10.84
CA GLY A 132 21.26 11.41 9.90
C GLY A 132 20.09 10.44 10.07
N PHE A 133 18.90 10.93 10.41
CA PHE A 133 17.69 10.11 10.46
C PHE A 133 16.44 10.83 9.90
N ILE A 134 15.40 10.06 9.67
CA ILE A 134 14.06 10.53 9.33
C ILE A 134 13.04 10.05 10.36
N ARG A 135 12.08 10.89 10.69
CA ARG A 135 10.95 10.52 11.54
C ARG A 135 9.80 10.00 10.66
N ILE A 136 9.32 8.83 10.98
CA ILE A 136 8.23 8.17 10.24
C ILE A 136 7.06 7.95 11.19
N ILE A 137 5.87 8.38 10.77
CA ILE A 137 4.62 8.10 11.45
C ILE A 137 3.97 6.91 10.78
N GLY A 138 3.88 5.79 11.49
CA GLY A 138 3.34 4.52 10.99
C GLY A 138 1.87 4.30 11.35
N LYS A 139 1.40 3.07 11.14
CA LYS A 139 0.04 2.64 11.48
C LYS A 139 -0.25 2.86 12.98
N GLY A 140 -1.40 3.45 13.27
CA GLY A 140 -1.81 3.75 14.66
C GLY A 140 -1.07 4.95 15.27
N ASN A 141 -0.61 5.88 14.43
CA ASN A 141 0.14 7.08 14.85
C ASN A 141 1.42 6.78 15.66
N LYS A 142 2.00 5.58 15.45
CA LYS A 142 3.26 5.22 16.10
C LYS A 142 4.43 5.83 15.34
N GLU A 143 5.25 6.58 16.06
CA GLU A 143 6.45 7.20 15.51
C GLU A 143 7.66 6.26 15.63
N ARG A 144 8.53 6.32 14.63
CA ARG A 144 9.86 5.71 14.70
C ARG A 144 10.89 6.55 13.97
N LEU A 145 12.11 6.52 14.47
CA LEU A 145 13.28 7.08 13.79
C LEU A 145 13.91 6.00 12.92
N VAL A 146 14.26 6.38 11.70
CA VAL A 146 14.88 5.49 10.72
C VAL A 146 16.19 6.12 10.26
N PRO A 147 17.33 5.43 10.34
CA PRO A 147 18.58 5.96 9.84
C PRO A 147 18.50 6.32 8.36
N LEU A 148 19.02 7.49 8.01
CA LEU A 148 19.15 7.95 6.63
C LEU A 148 20.57 7.69 6.15
N GLY A 149 20.78 6.58 5.44
CA GLY A 149 22.08 6.18 4.92
C GLY A 149 22.69 7.23 3.98
N LYS A 150 24.01 7.25 3.86
CA LYS A 150 24.75 8.24 3.07
C LYS A 150 24.30 8.35 1.62
N ILE A 151 24.01 7.20 0.96
CA ILE A 151 23.58 7.15 -0.44
C ILE A 151 22.18 7.76 -0.58
N ALA A 152 21.22 7.30 0.23
CA ALA A 152 19.86 7.85 0.23
C ALA A 152 19.87 9.36 0.55
N SER A 153 20.66 9.79 1.53
CA SER A 153 20.83 11.21 1.89
C SER A 153 21.36 12.03 0.72
N LYS A 154 22.38 11.53 0.00
CA LYS A 154 22.96 12.18 -1.16
C LYS A 154 21.91 12.42 -2.26
N HIS A 155 21.25 11.37 -2.69
CA HIS A 155 20.26 11.46 -3.78
C HIS A 155 19.01 12.26 -3.39
N LEU A 156 18.63 12.17 -2.12
CA LEU A 156 17.52 12.97 -1.60
C LEU A 156 17.85 14.47 -1.60
N LYS A 157 19.08 14.86 -1.22
CA LYS A 157 19.56 16.24 -1.29
C LYS A 157 19.60 16.77 -2.73
N ILE A 158 20.13 15.97 -3.67
CA ILE A 158 20.17 16.34 -5.09
C ILE A 158 18.75 16.59 -5.60
N TYR A 159 17.83 15.64 -5.35
CA TYR A 159 16.44 15.79 -5.76
C TYR A 159 15.79 17.05 -5.19
N LEU A 160 15.93 17.30 -3.88
CA LEU A 160 15.30 18.43 -3.22
C LEU A 160 15.86 19.78 -3.71
N ASN A 161 17.18 19.90 -3.82
CA ASN A 161 17.84 21.17 -4.07
C ASN A 161 17.94 21.51 -5.57
N GLU A 162 18.03 20.50 -6.45
CA GLU A 162 18.29 20.72 -7.87
C GLU A 162 17.08 20.46 -8.76
N ILE A 163 16.13 19.63 -8.31
CA ILE A 163 14.98 19.25 -9.13
C ILE A 163 13.67 19.79 -8.55
N ARG A 164 13.40 19.46 -7.28
CA ARG A 164 12.12 19.81 -6.65
C ARG A 164 11.95 21.32 -6.49
N VAL A 165 13.02 22.04 -6.23
CA VAL A 165 13.00 23.51 -6.08
C VAL A 165 12.45 24.23 -7.32
N HIS A 166 12.58 23.63 -8.50
CA HIS A 166 12.05 24.16 -9.77
C HIS A 166 10.63 23.69 -10.12
N GLN A 167 10.01 22.87 -9.26
CA GLN A 167 8.66 22.38 -9.49
C GLN A 167 7.62 23.34 -8.89
N LYS A 168 6.52 23.56 -9.63
CA LYS A 168 5.33 24.22 -9.05
C LYS A 168 4.65 23.23 -8.11
N VAL A 169 4.75 23.48 -6.82
CA VAL A 169 4.13 22.65 -5.77
C VAL A 169 2.88 23.35 -5.27
N LYS A 170 1.80 22.61 -5.11
CA LYS A 170 0.56 23.13 -4.51
C LYS A 170 0.75 23.34 -3.01
N ASP A 171 0.14 24.36 -2.44
CA ASP A 171 0.30 24.77 -1.04
C ASP A 171 0.11 23.63 -0.04
N LEU A 172 -0.88 22.77 -0.28
CA LEU A 172 -1.15 21.59 0.55
C LEU A 172 0.02 20.58 0.60
N PHE A 173 0.93 20.60 -0.38
CA PHE A 173 1.99 19.62 -0.54
C PHE A 173 3.40 20.20 -0.45
N VAL A 174 3.55 21.45 -0.03
CA VAL A 174 4.87 22.14 0.06
C VAL A 174 5.85 21.40 0.95
N ASP A 175 5.39 20.77 2.01
CA ASP A 175 6.22 20.00 2.94
C ASP A 175 6.43 18.54 2.52
N HIS A 176 5.72 18.01 1.50
CA HIS A 176 5.95 16.64 1.04
C HIS A 176 7.25 16.55 0.23
N VAL A 177 8.03 15.50 0.51
CA VAL A 177 9.30 15.27 -0.18
C VAL A 177 9.07 14.97 -1.65
N PHE A 178 8.29 13.96 -1.99
CA PHE A 178 8.12 13.47 -3.36
C PHE A 178 6.86 14.00 -4.03
N ILE A 179 7.07 14.79 -5.08
CA ILE A 179 6.01 15.49 -5.81
C ILE A 179 5.88 14.93 -7.23
N ASN A 180 4.64 14.84 -7.71
CA ASN A 180 4.32 14.49 -9.09
C ASN A 180 4.38 15.72 -10.01
N LYS A 181 4.26 15.51 -11.33
CA LYS A 181 4.29 16.58 -12.33
C LYS A 181 3.20 17.66 -12.17
N ASN A 182 2.14 17.36 -11.44
CA ASN A 182 1.02 18.27 -11.20
C ASN A 182 1.15 19.06 -9.89
N GLY A 183 2.30 18.98 -9.20
CA GLY A 183 2.57 19.69 -7.95
C GLY A 183 1.88 19.08 -6.71
N SER A 184 1.32 17.89 -6.81
CA SER A 184 0.75 17.15 -5.70
C SER A 184 1.69 16.05 -5.24
N LYS A 185 1.52 15.52 -4.01
CA LYS A 185 2.32 14.38 -3.56
C LYS A 185 2.23 13.20 -4.53
N ILE A 186 3.29 12.42 -4.62
CA ILE A 186 3.34 11.23 -5.47
C ILE A 186 2.36 10.18 -4.96
N SER A 187 1.74 9.40 -5.85
CA SER A 187 0.79 8.36 -5.47
C SER A 187 1.45 6.99 -5.39
N ARG A 188 0.85 6.07 -4.61
CA ARG A 188 1.28 4.65 -4.56
C ARG A 188 1.29 3.99 -5.95
N VAL A 189 0.30 4.32 -6.79
CA VAL A 189 0.21 3.80 -8.15
C VAL A 189 1.40 4.28 -9.00
N MET A 190 1.84 5.55 -8.81
CA MET A 190 3.01 6.06 -9.52
C MET A 190 4.29 5.33 -9.07
N ILE A 191 4.49 5.12 -7.77
CA ILE A 191 5.62 4.34 -7.25
C ILE A 191 5.63 2.93 -7.86
N PHE A 192 4.47 2.24 -7.84
CA PHE A 192 4.34 0.92 -8.47
C PHE A 192 4.72 0.95 -9.96
N LYS A 193 4.25 1.95 -10.72
CA LYS A 193 4.60 2.09 -12.14
C LYS A 193 6.11 2.35 -12.36
N ILE A 194 6.74 3.16 -11.48
CA ILE A 194 8.19 3.41 -11.54
C ILE A 194 8.95 2.10 -11.35
N VAL A 195 8.67 1.38 -10.25
CA VAL A 195 9.35 0.11 -9.94
C VAL A 195 9.11 -0.91 -11.06
N LYS A 196 7.85 -1.12 -11.46
CA LYS A 196 7.50 -2.05 -12.55
C LYS A 196 8.27 -1.76 -13.84
N LYS A 197 8.33 -0.49 -14.26
CA LYS A 197 9.08 -0.09 -15.46
C LYS A 197 10.59 -0.34 -15.34
N LEU A 198 11.15 -0.21 -14.13
CA LEU A 198 12.57 -0.49 -13.90
C LEU A 198 12.83 -2.00 -13.92
N THR A 199 11.96 -2.82 -13.33
CA THR A 199 12.09 -4.29 -13.35
C THR A 199 11.90 -4.89 -14.75
N GLU A 200 11.11 -4.26 -15.62
CA GLU A 200 10.95 -4.70 -17.02
C GLU A 200 12.19 -4.38 -17.89
N LYS A 201 13.11 -3.55 -17.41
CA LYS A 201 14.33 -3.16 -18.10
C LYS A 201 15.59 -3.81 -17.55
N ALA A 202 15.56 -4.22 -16.28
CA ALA A 202 16.65 -4.93 -15.61
C ALA A 202 16.65 -6.42 -15.97
#